data_7dbd74c904ec88fafe5e1eb377c96ab4
#
_entry.id   7dbd74c904ec88fafe5e1eb377c96ab4
#
_cell.length_a   1.000
_cell.length_b   1.000
_cell.length_c   1.000
_cell.angle_alpha   90.00
_cell.angle_beta   90.00
_cell.angle_gamma   90.00
#
_symmetry.space_group_name_H-M   'P 1'
#
loop_
_entity.id
_entity.type
_entity.pdbx_description
1 polymer ?
#
loop_
_entity_poly.entity_id
_entity_poly.type
_entity_poly.pdbx_seq_one_letter_code
_entity_poly.pdbx_strand_id
1 'polypeptide(L)'
;MLPGCCTLKATTYKDPPKVMEDDDMNEKKYRIRRLTPRECWRLMDFTDEQFDKAKNAGLSNSQLYKQAGNSIVVGVLEQIMSNLYEAMPYLFDDLKVSSYFSGIGAFESALDRVYKNKTGDVNNV
;
A
#
# COMPACT_ATOMS: atom_id res chain seq x y z
N MET A 1 -11.87 -0.98 -22.53
CA MET A 1 -10.44 -0.69 -22.42
C MET A 1 -10.25 0.19 -21.19
N LEU A 2 -9.74 -0.36 -20.10
CA LEU A 2 -9.45 0.43 -18.93
C LEU A 2 -8.34 1.42 -19.30
N PRO A 3 -8.50 2.73 -19.05
CA PRO A 3 -7.41 3.67 -19.26
C PRO A 3 -6.24 3.23 -18.38
N GLY A 4 -5.06 3.24 -18.98
CA GLY A 4 -3.85 2.66 -18.42
C GLY A 4 -3.69 2.96 -16.93
N CYS A 5 -3.38 1.92 -16.17
CA CYS A 5 -3.11 2.00 -14.75
C CYS A 5 -2.03 3.05 -14.49
N CYS A 6 -2.43 4.20 -13.93
CA CYS A 6 -1.50 5.26 -13.59
C CYS A 6 -0.61 4.80 -12.44
N THR A 7 0.67 4.60 -12.72
CA THR A 7 1.66 4.29 -11.69
C THR A 7 1.79 5.46 -10.72
N LEU A 8 1.70 5.18 -9.42
CA LEU A 8 2.00 6.18 -8.40
C LEU A 8 3.51 6.49 -8.42
N LYS A 9 3.84 7.77 -8.46
CA LYS A 9 5.22 8.27 -8.50
C LYS A 9 5.51 9.09 -7.26
N ALA A 10 6.79 9.25 -6.93
CA ALA A 10 7.23 10.17 -5.87
C ALA A 10 6.73 11.61 -6.09
N THR A 11 6.48 11.98 -7.36
CA THR A 11 5.94 13.30 -7.75
C THR A 11 4.41 13.35 -7.80
N THR A 12 3.70 12.29 -7.39
CA THR A 12 2.23 12.24 -7.37
C THR A 12 1.59 13.40 -6.60
N TYR A 13 2.30 13.99 -5.65
CA TYR A 13 1.83 15.16 -4.92
C TYR A 13 1.63 16.41 -5.80
N LYS A 14 2.35 16.52 -6.94
CA LYS A 14 2.20 17.63 -7.89
C LYS A 14 1.02 17.40 -8.84
N ASP A 15 0.87 16.15 -9.31
CA ASP A 15 -0.21 15.75 -10.22
C ASP A 15 -0.74 14.37 -9.82
N PRO A 16 -1.64 14.30 -8.82
CA PRO A 16 -2.25 13.04 -8.41
C PRO A 16 -3.05 12.39 -9.54
N PRO A 17 -3.10 11.05 -9.59
CA PRO A 17 -3.97 10.34 -10.52
C PRO A 17 -5.41 10.85 -10.44
N LYS A 18 -6.08 10.88 -11.58
CA LYS A 18 -7.47 11.33 -11.70
C LYS A 18 -8.37 10.13 -11.92
N VAL A 19 -9.54 10.15 -11.30
CA VAL A 19 -10.61 9.18 -11.50
C VAL A 19 -11.82 9.83 -12.10
N MET A 20 -12.56 9.08 -12.90
CA MET A 20 -13.85 9.49 -13.43
C MET A 20 -14.93 8.92 -12.51
N GLU A 21 -15.81 9.78 -12.05
CA GLU A 21 -17.00 9.41 -11.26
C GLU A 21 -18.23 9.69 -12.08
N ASP A 22 -19.22 8.81 -12.06
CA ASP A 22 -20.52 9.03 -12.64
C ASP A 22 -21.32 9.95 -11.71
N ASP A 23 -21.70 11.13 -12.20
CA ASP A 23 -22.64 12.00 -11.52
C ASP A 23 -24.05 11.65 -11.99
N ASP A 24 -24.78 10.91 -11.17
CA ASP A 24 -26.23 10.63 -11.20
C ASP A 24 -26.91 10.06 -12.46
N MET A 25 -27.97 9.34 -12.15
CA MET A 25 -28.74 8.37 -12.94
C MET A 25 -29.42 8.87 -14.23
N ASN A 26 -29.23 10.08 -14.71
CA ASN A 26 -30.03 10.57 -15.84
C ASN A 26 -29.32 11.33 -16.97
N GLU A 27 -28.07 11.69 -16.81
CA GLU A 27 -27.21 12.15 -17.90
C GLU A 27 -25.80 11.66 -17.63
N LYS A 28 -25.13 11.05 -18.60
CA LYS A 28 -23.73 10.58 -18.49
C LYS A 28 -22.77 11.76 -18.29
N LYS A 29 -22.85 12.39 -17.14
CA LYS A 29 -22.00 13.48 -16.73
C LYS A 29 -20.86 12.89 -15.89
N TYR A 30 -19.71 12.69 -16.50
CA TYR A 30 -18.52 12.21 -15.82
C TYR A 30 -17.82 13.38 -15.13
N ARG A 31 -17.53 13.23 -13.85
CA ARG A 31 -16.69 14.15 -13.09
C ARG A 31 -15.30 13.57 -12.97
N ILE A 32 -14.30 14.34 -13.35
CA ILE A 32 -12.89 13.98 -13.18
C ILE A 32 -12.38 14.63 -11.89
N ARG A 33 -11.96 13.82 -10.93
CA ARG A 33 -11.33 14.30 -9.70
C ARG A 33 -9.95 13.67 -9.49
N ARG A 34 -9.14 14.30 -8.66
CA ARG A 34 -7.85 13.75 -8.23
C ARG A 34 -8.06 12.73 -7.11
N LEU A 35 -7.27 11.67 -7.11
CA LEU A 35 -7.20 10.75 -5.98
C LEU A 35 -6.72 11.47 -4.73
N THR A 36 -7.32 11.14 -3.60
CA THR A 36 -6.87 11.61 -2.29
C THR A 36 -5.62 10.84 -1.84
N PRO A 37 -4.83 11.38 -0.87
CA PRO A 37 -3.69 10.64 -0.33
C PRO A 37 -4.07 9.27 0.25
N ARG A 38 -5.23 9.18 0.92
CA ARG A 38 -5.75 7.91 1.47
C ARG A 38 -6.02 6.88 0.39
N GLU A 39 -6.63 7.30 -0.72
CA GLU A 39 -6.87 6.42 -1.86
C GLU A 39 -5.56 5.94 -2.49
N CYS A 40 -4.55 6.81 -2.58
CA CYS A 40 -3.22 6.41 -3.05
C CYS A 40 -2.55 5.37 -2.14
N TRP A 41 -2.71 5.50 -0.82
CA TRP A 41 -2.21 4.51 0.14
C TRP A 41 -2.94 3.17 0.02
N ARG A 42 -4.27 3.20 -0.17
CA ARG A 42 -5.06 1.98 -0.43
C ARG A 42 -4.66 1.28 -1.73
N LEU A 43 -4.34 2.04 -2.79
CA LEU A 43 -3.82 1.46 -4.04
C LEU A 43 -2.46 0.78 -3.87
N MET A 44 -1.68 1.19 -2.87
CA MET A 44 -0.42 0.53 -2.48
C MET A 44 -0.65 -0.57 -1.44
N ASP A 45 -1.93 -0.90 -1.15
CA ASP A 45 -2.37 -1.94 -0.23
C ASP A 45 -1.97 -1.72 1.24
N PHE A 46 -1.90 -0.46 1.65
CA PHE A 46 -1.81 -0.08 3.06
C PHE A 46 -3.19 0.04 3.70
N THR A 47 -3.28 -0.29 4.99
CA THR A 47 -4.53 -0.17 5.74
C THR A 47 -4.82 1.29 6.13
N ASP A 48 -6.11 1.58 6.36
CA ASP A 48 -6.52 2.91 6.82
C ASP A 48 -5.90 3.29 8.18
N GLU A 49 -5.70 2.30 9.05
CA GLU A 49 -5.03 2.52 10.34
C GLU A 49 -3.58 3.00 10.18
N GLN A 50 -2.84 2.42 9.22
CA GLN A 50 -1.48 2.84 8.90
C GLN A 50 -1.47 4.27 8.35
N PHE A 51 -2.41 4.59 7.48
CA PHE A 51 -2.58 5.95 6.96
C PHE A 51 -2.92 6.95 8.07
N ASP A 52 -3.84 6.61 8.95
CA ASP A 52 -4.27 7.49 10.04
C ASP A 52 -3.13 7.71 11.06
N LYS A 53 -2.33 6.70 11.36
CA LYS A 53 -1.11 6.86 12.17
C LYS A 53 -0.15 7.87 11.55
N ALA A 54 0.11 7.76 10.24
CA ALA A 54 0.99 8.68 9.52
C ALA A 54 0.43 10.11 9.50
N LYS A 55 -0.88 10.26 9.27
CA LYS A 55 -1.55 11.56 9.27
C LYS A 55 -1.55 12.21 10.65
N ASN A 56 -1.83 11.44 11.70
CA ASN A 56 -1.83 11.91 13.09
C ASN A 56 -0.42 12.29 13.59
N ALA A 57 0.63 11.71 12.99
CA ALA A 57 2.01 12.12 13.22
C ALA A 57 2.36 13.50 12.61
N GLY A 58 1.40 14.20 11.98
CA GLY A 58 1.56 15.55 11.46
C GLY A 58 2.09 15.63 10.03
N LEU A 59 2.06 14.53 9.27
CA LEU A 59 2.50 14.54 7.88
C LEU A 59 1.54 15.33 6.98
N SER A 60 2.10 16.18 6.12
CA SER A 60 1.33 16.92 5.13
C SER A 60 0.82 16.00 4.01
N ASN A 61 -0.24 16.43 3.31
CA ASN A 61 -0.78 15.68 2.17
C ASN A 61 0.29 15.44 1.09
N SER A 62 1.18 16.40 0.84
CA SER A 62 2.28 16.25 -0.12
C SER A 62 3.25 15.14 0.29
N GLN A 63 3.56 15.04 1.58
CA GLN A 63 4.40 13.97 2.12
C GLN A 63 3.71 12.60 2.03
N LEU A 64 2.41 12.52 2.33
CA LEU A 64 1.63 11.30 2.21
C LEU A 64 1.56 10.79 0.76
N TYR A 65 1.36 11.67 -0.23
CA TYR A 65 1.45 11.30 -1.65
C TYR A 65 2.85 10.79 -2.03
N LYS A 66 3.90 11.50 -1.56
CA LYS A 66 5.29 11.13 -1.84
C LYS A 66 5.63 9.76 -1.26
N GLN A 67 5.16 9.48 -0.06
CA GLN A 67 5.36 8.18 0.61
C GLN A 67 4.68 7.05 -0.16
N ALA A 68 3.43 7.23 -0.59
CA ALA A 68 2.74 6.25 -1.43
C ALA A 68 3.52 5.98 -2.73
N GLY A 69 3.98 7.04 -3.42
CA GLY A 69 4.69 6.91 -4.68
C GLY A 69 6.10 6.32 -4.56
N ASN A 70 6.73 6.41 -3.39
CA ASN A 70 8.06 5.81 -3.14
C ASN A 70 7.96 4.39 -2.60
N SER A 71 6.77 3.93 -2.23
CA SER A 71 6.58 2.61 -1.66
C SER A 71 6.47 1.53 -2.73
N ILE A 72 6.56 0.28 -2.28
CA ILE A 72 6.23 -0.92 -3.06
C ILE A 72 4.84 -1.38 -2.62
N VAL A 73 4.06 -1.95 -3.55
CA VAL A 73 2.73 -2.51 -3.23
C VAL A 73 2.89 -3.69 -2.26
N VAL A 74 2.24 -3.59 -1.09
CA VAL A 74 2.37 -4.57 -0.02
C VAL A 74 1.95 -5.97 -0.46
N GLY A 75 0.83 -6.10 -1.20
CA GLY A 75 0.34 -7.39 -1.70
C GLY A 75 1.31 -8.09 -2.66
N VAL A 76 2.08 -7.35 -3.46
CA VAL A 76 3.13 -7.95 -4.32
C VAL A 76 4.25 -8.54 -3.46
N LEU A 77 4.71 -7.81 -2.44
CA LEU A 77 5.71 -8.30 -1.50
C LEU A 77 5.22 -9.51 -0.72
N GLU A 78 3.96 -9.49 -0.26
CA GLU A 78 3.31 -10.61 0.41
C GLU A 78 3.34 -11.87 -0.46
N GLN A 79 2.98 -11.76 -1.75
CA GLN A 79 3.00 -12.88 -2.68
C GLN A 79 4.42 -13.43 -2.92
N ILE A 80 5.41 -12.56 -3.08
CA ILE A 80 6.81 -12.96 -3.23
C ILE A 80 7.28 -13.71 -1.99
N MET A 81 7.02 -13.17 -0.80
CA MET A 81 7.42 -13.80 0.47
C MET A 81 6.68 -15.11 0.73
N SER A 82 5.39 -15.21 0.36
CA SER A 82 4.63 -16.46 0.45
C SER A 82 5.22 -17.55 -0.44
N ASN A 83 5.58 -17.21 -1.67
CA ASN A 83 6.22 -18.16 -2.58
C ASN A 83 7.61 -18.58 -2.06
N LEU A 84 8.35 -17.66 -1.46
CA LEU A 84 9.64 -17.95 -0.84
C LEU A 84 9.48 -18.88 0.38
N TYR A 85 8.47 -18.62 1.20
CA TYR A 85 8.15 -19.49 2.35
C TYR A 85 7.81 -20.91 1.91
N GLU A 86 7.04 -21.07 0.83
CA GLU A 86 6.68 -22.40 0.30
C GLU A 86 7.88 -23.14 -0.29
N ALA A 87 8.78 -22.40 -0.96
CA ALA A 87 9.98 -23.00 -1.54
C ALA A 87 11.05 -23.35 -0.50
N MET A 88 11.20 -22.53 0.54
CA MET A 88 12.28 -22.62 1.54
C MET A 88 11.77 -22.25 2.94
N PRO A 89 10.90 -23.06 3.56
CA PRO A 89 10.31 -22.75 4.87
C PRO A 89 11.35 -22.61 5.98
N TYR A 90 12.45 -23.33 5.91
CA TYR A 90 13.53 -23.29 6.90
C TYR A 90 14.18 -21.90 7.05
N LEU A 91 14.07 -21.02 6.07
CA LEU A 91 14.58 -19.64 6.15
C LEU A 91 13.79 -18.79 7.16
N PHE A 92 12.56 -19.21 7.47
CA PHE A 92 11.66 -18.45 8.34
C PHE A 92 11.64 -18.92 9.79
N ASP A 93 12.34 -20.03 10.13
CA ASP A 93 12.34 -20.61 11.47
C ASP A 93 13.06 -19.74 12.52
N ASP A 94 14.11 -19.00 12.12
CA ASP A 94 14.81 -18.03 12.97
C ASP A 94 15.17 -16.78 12.15
N LEU A 95 14.15 -16.20 11.53
CA LEU A 95 14.32 -15.07 10.64
C LEU A 95 14.66 -13.78 11.40
N LYS A 96 15.86 -13.26 11.20
CA LYS A 96 16.28 -11.94 11.68
C LYS A 96 16.25 -10.96 10.53
N VAL A 97 15.34 -10.01 10.61
CA VAL A 97 15.16 -8.98 9.56
C VAL A 97 15.77 -7.66 10.01
N SER A 98 16.64 -7.09 9.17
CA SER A 98 17.11 -5.71 9.33
C SER A 98 16.60 -4.89 8.17
N SER A 99 15.82 -3.85 8.46
CA SER A 99 15.25 -2.99 7.45
C SER A 99 15.97 -1.63 7.44
N TYR A 100 16.50 -1.25 6.29
CA TYR A 100 17.15 0.02 6.08
C TYR A 100 16.38 0.83 5.05
N PHE A 101 16.09 2.09 5.36
CA PHE A 101 15.32 2.97 4.48
C PHE A 101 13.90 2.45 4.13
N SER A 102 13.25 1.80 5.08
CA SER A 102 11.95 1.13 4.88
C SER A 102 10.79 2.05 4.49
N GLY A 103 10.98 3.37 4.59
CA GLY A 103 9.94 4.33 4.27
C GLY A 103 8.71 4.18 5.17
N ILE A 104 7.61 3.74 4.59
CA ILE A 104 6.33 3.50 5.32
C ILE A 104 6.13 2.04 5.72
N GLY A 105 7.16 1.23 5.66
CA GLY A 105 7.13 -0.13 6.19
C GLY A 105 6.39 -1.14 5.33
N ALA A 106 6.49 -1.06 3.99
CA ALA A 106 5.84 -2.00 3.09
C ALA A 106 6.34 -3.44 3.29
N PHE A 107 7.64 -3.62 3.50
CA PHE A 107 8.26 -4.93 3.73
C PHE A 107 7.81 -5.55 5.03
N GLU A 108 7.82 -4.77 6.10
CA GLU A 108 7.38 -5.18 7.43
C GLU A 108 5.91 -5.56 7.42
N SER A 109 5.07 -4.77 6.73
CA SER A 109 3.64 -5.06 6.58
C SER A 109 3.38 -6.35 5.81
N ALA A 110 4.13 -6.60 4.74
CA ALA A 110 4.01 -7.82 3.95
C ALA A 110 4.47 -9.06 4.75
N LEU A 111 5.57 -8.96 5.45
CA LEU A 111 6.10 -10.02 6.29
C LEU A 111 5.14 -10.40 7.41
N ASP A 112 4.57 -9.40 8.10
CA ASP A 112 3.56 -9.59 9.15
C ASP A 112 2.32 -10.33 8.62
N ARG A 113 1.86 -9.99 7.42
CA ARG A 113 0.75 -10.70 6.75
C ARG A 113 1.09 -12.16 6.45
N VAL A 114 2.28 -12.43 5.92
CA VAL A 114 2.71 -13.81 5.62
C VAL A 114 2.77 -14.65 6.89
N TYR A 115 3.34 -14.13 7.97
CA TYR A 115 3.35 -14.84 9.25
C TYR A 115 1.95 -15.11 9.77
N LYS A 116 1.05 -14.14 9.77
CA LYS A 116 -0.34 -14.32 10.19
C LYS A 116 -1.07 -15.37 9.35
N ASN A 117 -0.86 -15.36 8.03
CA ASN A 117 -1.52 -16.31 7.14
C ASN A 117 -0.98 -17.75 7.28
N LYS A 118 0.31 -17.92 7.57
CA LYS A 118 0.96 -19.25 7.61
C LYS A 118 0.99 -19.86 9.02
N THR A 119 1.04 -19.07 10.06
CA THR A 119 1.07 -19.57 11.45
C THR A 119 -0.31 -19.69 12.07
N GLY A 120 -1.38 -19.25 11.38
CA GLY A 120 -2.77 -19.28 11.87
C GLY A 120 -2.89 -18.71 13.26
N ASP A 121 -3.40 -17.51 13.39
CA ASP A 121 -3.77 -16.83 14.64
C ASP A 121 -3.16 -17.45 15.93
N VAL A 122 -1.87 -17.37 16.10
CA VAL A 122 -1.33 -17.48 17.45
C VAL A 122 -1.42 -16.07 18.05
N ASN A 123 -2.60 -15.80 18.61
CA ASN A 123 -2.72 -14.77 19.63
C ASN A 123 -1.58 -14.97 20.62
N ASN A 124 -0.59 -14.13 20.54
CA ASN A 124 0.14 -13.60 21.70
C ASN A 124 1.39 -12.85 21.22
N VAL A 125 1.35 -11.60 21.22
CA VAL A 125 2.07 -10.66 22.09
C VAL A 125 1.63 -9.26 21.76
#